data_edcd20faa62684bc258a9bb05feba4fd
#
_entry.id   edcd20faa62684bc258a9bb05feba4fd
#
_cell.length_a   1.000
_cell.length_b   1.000
_cell.length_c   1.000
_cell.angle_alpha   90.00
_cell.angle_beta   90.00
_cell.angle_gamma   90.00
#
_symmetry.space_group_name_H-M   'P 1'
#
loop_
_entity.id
_entity.type
_entity.pdbx_description
1 polymer ?
#
loop_
_entity_poly.entity_id
_entity_poly.type
_entity_poly.pdbx_seq_one_letter_code
_entity_poly.pdbx_strand_id
1 'polypeptide(L)' 'MARTTVRFTASGYGSETRTFKSKEVAVESIKRDAAEIADEHNGEVVDYGNGEWVVNSRSGEEIARWEIA' A
#
# COMPACT_ATOMS: atom_id res chain seq x y z
N MET A 1 2.91 -24.04 -0.71
CA MET A 1 2.12 -22.88 -1.08
C MET A 1 2.89 -21.60 -0.86
N ALA A 2 2.93 -20.77 -1.87
CA ALA A 2 3.68 -19.53 -1.78
C ALA A 2 2.87 -18.48 -1.00
N ARG A 3 3.50 -17.90 0.00
CA ARG A 3 2.94 -16.77 0.72
C ARG A 3 3.47 -15.49 0.10
N THR A 4 2.72 -14.42 0.25
CA THR A 4 3.11 -13.11 -0.27
C THR A 4 3.39 -12.18 0.88
N THR A 5 4.58 -11.62 0.88
CA THR A 5 5.01 -10.66 1.90
C THR A 5 4.92 -9.26 1.35
N VAL A 6 4.30 -8.37 2.12
CA VAL A 6 4.11 -6.97 1.75
C VAL A 6 4.78 -6.09 2.78
N ARG A 7 5.60 -5.16 2.31
CA ARG A 7 6.17 -4.12 3.15
C ARG A 7 5.29 -2.89 3.06
N PHE A 8 4.86 -2.41 4.22
CA PHE A 8 4.08 -1.19 4.32
C PHE A 8 4.90 -0.12 5.01
N THR A 9 4.93 1.07 4.44
CA THR A 9 5.62 2.21 5.02
C THR A 9 4.68 3.40 4.99
N ALA A 10 4.58 4.11 6.11
CA ALA A 10 3.74 5.31 6.19
C ALA A 10 4.52 6.44 6.83
N SER A 11 4.29 7.66 6.33
CA SER A 11 4.95 8.86 6.86
C SER A 11 4.60 9.06 8.33
N GLY A 12 5.62 9.17 9.18
CA GLY A 12 5.42 9.37 10.61
C GLY A 12 5.08 8.12 11.40
N TYR A 13 4.87 6.99 10.72
CA TYR A 13 4.52 5.72 11.36
C TYR A 13 5.68 4.73 11.39
N GLY A 14 6.51 4.74 10.34
CA GLY A 14 7.57 3.77 10.17
C GLY A 14 7.18 2.72 9.14
N SER A 15 7.68 1.50 9.31
CA SER A 15 7.37 0.43 8.37
C SER A 15 7.03 -0.86 9.11
N GLU A 16 6.22 -1.71 8.45
CA GLU A 16 5.91 -3.03 8.96
C GLU A 16 5.80 -4.00 7.79
N THR A 17 5.92 -5.27 8.10
CA THR A 17 5.84 -6.33 7.11
C THR A 17 4.67 -7.22 7.46
N ARG A 18 3.83 -7.54 6.47
CA ARG A 18 2.70 -8.45 6.63
C ARG A 18 2.80 -9.57 5.62
N THR A 19 2.36 -10.75 6.02
CA THR A 19 2.35 -11.91 5.15
C THR A 19 0.92 -12.33 4.88
N PHE A 20 0.61 -12.55 3.60
CA PHE A 20 -0.72 -12.96 3.15
C PHE A 20 -0.63 -14.35 2.53
N LYS A 21 -1.73 -15.07 2.51
CA LYS A 21 -1.73 -16.44 2.00
C LYS A 21 -1.57 -16.50 0.48
N SER A 22 -1.87 -15.42 -0.24
CA SER A 22 -1.68 -15.38 -1.69
C SER A 22 -1.48 -13.95 -2.15
N LYS A 23 -0.98 -13.80 -3.37
CA LYS A 23 -0.80 -12.50 -3.99
C LYS A 23 -2.14 -11.79 -4.19
N GLU A 24 -3.17 -12.53 -4.57
CA GLU A 24 -4.51 -11.96 -4.78
C GLU A 24 -5.06 -11.35 -3.49
N VAL A 25 -4.92 -12.06 -2.38
CA VAL A 25 -5.37 -11.57 -1.08
C VAL A 25 -4.57 -10.33 -0.68
N ALA A 26 -3.26 -10.35 -0.92
CA ALA A 26 -2.40 -9.21 -0.62
C ALA A 26 -2.80 -7.99 -1.42
N VAL A 27 -3.02 -8.14 -2.72
CA VAL A 27 -3.41 -7.04 -3.60
C VAL A 27 -4.75 -6.45 -3.19
N GLU A 28 -5.74 -7.28 -2.89
CA GLU A 28 -7.05 -6.81 -2.44
C GLU A 28 -6.94 -6.01 -1.15
N SER A 29 -6.14 -6.48 -0.22
CA SER A 29 -5.91 -5.81 1.06
C SER A 29 -5.25 -4.45 0.85
N ILE A 30 -4.23 -4.41 -0.02
CA ILE A 30 -3.51 -3.17 -0.33
C ILE A 30 -4.46 -2.15 -0.96
N LYS A 31 -5.25 -2.58 -1.95
CA LYS A 31 -6.18 -1.67 -2.64
C LYS A 31 -7.20 -1.07 -1.70
N ARG A 32 -7.74 -1.89 -0.80
CA ARG A 32 -8.72 -1.43 0.17
C ARG A 32 -8.10 -0.44 1.16
N ASP A 33 -6.94 -0.78 1.71
CA ASP A 33 -6.25 0.08 2.68
C ASP A 33 -5.80 1.38 2.04
N ALA A 34 -5.29 1.31 0.81
CA ALA A 34 -4.84 2.48 0.08
C ALA A 34 -6.01 3.43 -0.21
N ALA A 35 -7.16 2.88 -0.63
CA ALA A 35 -8.34 3.69 -0.90
C ALA A 35 -8.83 4.39 0.37
N GLU A 36 -8.79 3.70 1.50
CA GLU A 36 -9.22 4.23 2.78
C GLU A 36 -8.31 5.38 3.23
N ILE A 37 -7.00 5.19 3.12
CA ILE A 37 -6.03 6.23 3.47
C ILE A 37 -6.16 7.44 2.54
N ALA A 38 -6.30 7.20 1.24
CA ALA A 38 -6.49 8.26 0.27
C ALA A 38 -7.74 9.07 0.57
N ASP A 39 -8.83 8.39 0.93
CA ASP A 39 -10.08 9.06 1.25
C ASP A 39 -9.94 9.95 2.50
N GLU A 40 -9.28 9.46 3.53
CA GLU A 40 -9.04 10.21 4.77
C GLU A 40 -8.22 11.48 4.56
N HIS A 41 -7.29 11.43 3.62
CA HIS A 41 -6.36 12.53 3.37
C HIS A 41 -6.65 13.31 2.09
N ASN A 42 -7.75 13.00 1.42
CA ASN A 42 -8.10 13.59 0.13
C ASN A 42 -6.97 13.44 -0.89
N GLY A 43 -6.29 12.29 -0.82
CA GLY A 43 -5.18 11.98 -1.69
C GLY A 43 -5.58 11.10 -2.85
N GLU A 44 -4.59 10.53 -3.53
CA GLU A 44 -4.86 9.60 -4.61
C GLU A 44 -3.98 8.36 -4.51
N VAL A 45 -4.48 7.25 -5.01
CA VAL A 45 -3.76 5.99 -5.05
C VAL A 45 -3.08 5.88 -6.41
N VAL A 46 -1.78 5.56 -6.40
CA VAL A 46 -1.01 5.33 -7.61
C VAL A 46 -0.55 3.87 -7.62
N ASP A 47 -0.91 3.16 -8.67
CA ASP A 47 -0.51 1.77 -8.89
C ASP A 47 0.58 1.76 -9.97
N TYR A 48 1.78 1.38 -9.60
CA TYR A 48 2.91 1.36 -10.54
C TYR A 48 2.94 0.13 -11.42
N GLY A 49 2.08 -0.84 -11.16
CA GLY A 49 1.96 -2.02 -12.00
C GLY A 49 3.02 -3.10 -11.77
N ASN A 50 3.90 -2.89 -10.83
CA ASN A 50 5.02 -3.81 -10.55
C ASN A 50 5.00 -4.36 -9.11
N GLY A 51 3.84 -4.36 -8.49
CA GLY A 51 3.70 -4.81 -7.10
C GLY A 51 3.95 -3.70 -6.11
N GLU A 52 3.84 -2.46 -6.55
CA GLU A 52 4.06 -1.30 -5.70
C GLU A 52 2.87 -0.35 -5.81
N TRP A 53 2.38 0.11 -4.67
CA TRP A 53 1.28 1.08 -4.59
C TRP A 53 1.67 2.20 -3.66
N VAL A 54 1.24 3.41 -3.98
CA VAL A 54 1.56 4.61 -3.19
C VAL A 54 0.29 5.42 -3.03
N VAL A 55 0.12 6.04 -1.87
CA VAL A 55 -0.90 7.06 -1.69
C VAL A 55 -0.19 8.40 -1.57
N ASN A 56 -0.56 9.35 -2.43
CA ASN A 56 -0.01 10.70 -2.41
C ASN A 56 -1.06 11.68 -1.90
N SER A 57 -0.61 12.69 -1.16
CA SER A 57 -1.47 13.78 -0.73
C SER A 57 -1.79 14.69 -1.91
N ARG A 58 -2.70 15.64 -1.71
CA ARG A 58 -3.05 16.63 -2.73
C ARG A 58 -1.85 17.46 -3.19
N SER A 59 -0.89 17.66 -2.29
CA SER A 59 0.33 18.41 -2.62
C SER A 59 1.39 17.55 -3.29
N GLY A 60 1.13 16.26 -3.46
CA GLY A 60 2.06 15.35 -4.11
C GLY A 60 3.03 14.65 -3.16
N GLU A 61 2.85 14.80 -1.87
CA GLU A 61 3.70 14.12 -0.90
C GLU A 61 3.24 12.69 -0.71
N GLU A 62 4.19 11.76 -0.63
CA GLU A 62 3.89 10.36 -0.36
C GLU A 62 3.46 10.19 1.09
N ILE A 63 2.24 9.66 1.29
CA ILE A 63 1.69 9.40 2.61
C ILE A 63 1.96 7.95 3.04
N ALA A 64 1.80 7.03 2.12
CA ALA A 64 1.94 5.60 2.40
C ALA A 64 2.42 4.87 1.16
N ARG A 65 3.06 3.73 1.39
CA ARG A 65 3.61 2.91 0.30
C ARG A 65 3.49 1.44 0.67
N TRP A 66 3.13 0.63 -0.31
CA TRP A 66 3.09 -0.84 -0.18
C TRP A 66 3.96 -1.44 -1.29
N GLU A 67 4.79 -2.40 -0.91
CA GLU A 67 5.64 -3.10 -1.87
C GLU A 67 5.52 -4.60 -1.64
N ILE A 68 5.27 -5.35 -2.70
CA ILE A 68 5.28 -6.80 -2.64
C ILE A 68 6.72 -7.26 -2.79
N ALA A 69 7.20 -7.99 -1.80
CA ALA A 69 8.57 -8.49 -1.80
C ALA A 69 8.73 -9.71 -2.71
#